data_0ad7b18ce0216d50b1696c1f97bfce7e
#
_entry.id   0ad7b18ce0216d50b1696c1f97bfce7e
#
_cell.length_a   1.000
_cell.length_b   1.000
_cell.length_c   1.000
_cell.angle_alpha   90.00
_cell.angle_beta   90.00
_cell.angle_gamma   90.00
#
_symmetry.space_group_name_H-M   'P 1'
#
loop_
_entity.id
_entity.type
_entity.pdbx_description
1 polymer ?
#
loop_
_entity_poly.entity_id
_entity_poly.type
_entity_poly.pdbx_seq_one_letter_code
_entity_poly.pdbx_strand_id
1 'polypeptide(L)'
;MKAPRQQSLFPKLCEDTAFPKPVNVASVPQRSPFRYPGGKTWFVPTFRDWIKNYSPKPEILIEPFAGGGIISLTALFEEFVSRVVMVEIDEEIAAVWQSVVDGHAEWIAKRILSFELTKESVIDEISRTNVDLREKAFQTILKNRTFHGGILAEGSGFLKYGENGKGIRSRWYPATLSKRFSNLKLVADRILFCKDDGLEVIQEYSRRQDVVFFIDPPYTAGGKRAGKRLYRHFTLDHERLFTLCESVKGDFLMTYDNADEVKMMARNHGFQMRLIPMTNTHHATMQELVIGKDLSWMDRYAAVHEPIAEYKTEGKRKKVPTRRSIGRGKP
;
A
#
# COMPACT_ATOMS: atom_id res chain seq x y z
N MET A 1 -5.39 -66.68 7.04
CA MET A 1 -5.80 -65.65 8.02
C MET A 1 -5.20 -64.31 7.57
N LYS A 2 -6.04 -63.40 7.11
CA LYS A 2 -5.61 -62.03 6.69
C LYS A 2 -5.69 -61.14 7.94
N ALA A 3 -4.62 -60.39 8.23
CA ALA A 3 -4.55 -59.44 9.33
C ALA A 3 -5.54 -58.28 9.13
N PRO A 4 -6.15 -57.76 10.21
CA PRO A 4 -7.10 -56.64 10.08
C PRO A 4 -6.36 -55.34 9.74
N ARG A 5 -6.93 -54.60 8.79
CA ARG A 5 -6.49 -53.22 8.43
C ARG A 5 -6.72 -52.31 9.64
N GLN A 6 -5.65 -51.72 10.16
CA GLN A 6 -5.74 -50.62 11.10
C GLN A 6 -6.43 -49.40 10.41
N GLN A 7 -7.61 -49.05 10.89
CA GLN A 7 -8.27 -47.81 10.53
C GLN A 7 -7.52 -46.65 11.20
N SER A 8 -7.07 -45.71 10.41
CA SER A 8 -6.46 -44.46 10.86
C SER A 8 -7.48 -43.69 11.72
N LEU A 9 -7.14 -43.46 12.98
CA LEU A 9 -7.93 -42.72 13.98
C LEU A 9 -7.79 -41.21 13.86
N PHE A 10 -7.15 -40.72 12.82
CA PHE A 10 -7.08 -39.29 12.57
C PHE A 10 -8.13 -38.89 11.54
N PRO A 11 -9.08 -37.99 11.88
CA PRO A 11 -9.94 -37.42 10.86
C PRO A 11 -9.04 -36.79 9.81
N LYS A 12 -9.29 -37.09 8.52
CA LYS A 12 -8.69 -36.37 7.41
C LYS A 12 -8.95 -34.87 7.65
N LEU A 13 -7.92 -34.14 8.05
CA LEU A 13 -7.94 -32.67 7.96
C LEU A 13 -8.36 -32.35 6.54
N CYS A 14 -9.42 -31.56 6.40
CA CYS A 14 -9.90 -31.06 5.12
C CYS A 14 -8.73 -30.42 4.37
N GLU A 15 -8.13 -31.18 3.45
CA GLU A 15 -7.39 -30.66 2.33
C GLU A 15 -8.44 -30.01 1.44
N ASP A 16 -8.46 -28.69 1.39
CA ASP A 16 -8.97 -27.80 0.34
C ASP A 16 -9.56 -26.49 0.87
N THR A 17 -8.87 -25.79 1.77
CA THR A 17 -8.99 -24.34 1.76
C THR A 17 -7.87 -23.78 0.89
N ALA A 18 -8.11 -23.81 -0.42
CA ALA A 18 -7.21 -23.15 -1.35
C ALA A 18 -7.08 -21.68 -0.92
N PHE A 19 -5.88 -21.28 -0.47
CA PHE A 19 -5.62 -19.87 -0.14
C PHE A 19 -6.05 -18.99 -1.32
N PRO A 20 -6.76 -17.87 -1.07
CA PRO A 20 -7.17 -16.98 -2.13
C PRO A 20 -5.96 -16.58 -2.96
N LYS A 21 -6.10 -16.63 -4.29
CA LYS A 21 -5.01 -16.22 -5.18
C LYS A 21 -4.79 -14.70 -5.09
N PRO A 22 -3.54 -14.22 -5.22
CA PRO A 22 -3.28 -12.80 -5.31
C PRO A 22 -4.10 -12.14 -6.43
N VAL A 23 -4.57 -10.92 -6.17
CA VAL A 23 -5.37 -10.15 -7.12
C VAL A 23 -4.54 -9.77 -8.35
N ASN A 24 -5.10 -9.96 -9.55
CA ASN A 24 -4.52 -9.43 -10.76
C ASN A 24 -4.79 -7.92 -10.82
N VAL A 25 -3.77 -7.11 -10.53
CA VAL A 25 -3.88 -5.63 -10.50
C VAL A 25 -4.26 -5.02 -11.86
N ALA A 26 -4.04 -5.73 -12.96
CA ALA A 26 -4.44 -5.26 -14.28
C ALA A 26 -5.96 -5.21 -14.48
N SER A 27 -6.72 -5.98 -13.69
CA SER A 27 -8.20 -5.97 -13.72
C SER A 27 -8.81 -4.83 -12.92
N VAL A 28 -7.99 -4.08 -12.15
CA VAL A 28 -8.45 -2.98 -11.30
C VAL A 28 -8.25 -1.64 -12.03
N PRO A 29 -9.27 -0.78 -12.10
CA PRO A 29 -9.12 0.55 -12.70
C PRO A 29 -8.02 1.37 -12.03
N GLN A 30 -7.04 1.81 -12.84
CA GLN A 30 -5.88 2.58 -12.37
C GLN A 30 -6.25 4.07 -12.26
N ARG A 31 -6.92 4.46 -11.18
CA ARG A 31 -7.44 5.81 -10.96
C ARG A 31 -6.38 6.80 -10.48
N SER A 32 -5.43 6.33 -9.67
CA SER A 32 -4.37 7.17 -9.11
C SER A 32 -3.43 7.71 -10.17
N PRO A 33 -3.02 9.01 -10.11
CA PRO A 33 -1.99 9.57 -10.97
C PRO A 33 -0.59 9.09 -10.57
N PHE A 34 -0.42 8.58 -9.37
CA PHE A 34 0.86 8.14 -8.84
C PHE A 34 1.21 6.69 -9.19
N ARG A 35 2.51 6.42 -9.23
CA ARG A 35 3.11 5.12 -8.97
C ARG A 35 3.61 5.16 -7.53
N TYR A 36 2.82 4.68 -6.61
CA TYR A 36 3.15 4.80 -5.19
C TYR A 36 3.73 3.48 -4.67
N PRO A 37 4.92 3.51 -4.00
CA PRO A 37 5.44 2.34 -3.31
C PRO A 37 4.42 1.85 -2.27
N GLY A 38 4.14 0.55 -2.23
CA GLY A 38 3.12 0.01 -1.33
C GLY A 38 1.67 0.30 -1.74
N GLY A 39 1.44 0.91 -2.94
CA GLY A 39 0.09 1.28 -3.39
C GLY A 39 -0.91 0.13 -3.36
N LYS A 40 -2.11 0.38 -2.85
CA LYS A 40 -3.16 -0.60 -2.52
C LYS A 40 -4.09 -0.97 -3.70
N THR A 41 -3.61 -0.88 -4.95
CA THR A 41 -4.41 -1.29 -6.11
C THR A 41 -4.86 -2.76 -6.01
N TRP A 42 -3.98 -3.63 -5.52
CA TRP A 42 -4.27 -5.04 -5.30
C TRP A 42 -5.32 -5.27 -4.21
N PHE A 43 -5.48 -4.34 -3.28
CA PHE A 43 -6.43 -4.42 -2.18
C PHE A 43 -7.84 -3.92 -2.55
N VAL A 44 -8.00 -3.24 -3.67
CA VAL A 44 -9.28 -2.68 -4.12
C VAL A 44 -10.44 -3.69 -4.11
N PRO A 45 -10.30 -4.95 -4.57
CA PRO A 45 -11.39 -5.93 -4.46
C PRO A 45 -11.81 -6.20 -3.01
N THR A 46 -10.86 -6.36 -2.09
CA THR A 46 -11.13 -6.55 -0.66
C THR A 46 -11.79 -5.32 -0.04
N PHE A 47 -11.33 -4.13 -0.41
CA PHE A 47 -11.98 -2.88 0.00
C PHE A 47 -13.44 -2.79 -0.47
N ARG A 48 -13.73 -3.20 -1.71
CA ARG A 48 -15.10 -3.25 -2.24
C ARG A 48 -15.98 -4.22 -1.44
N ASP A 49 -15.43 -5.38 -1.08
CA ASP A 49 -16.16 -6.34 -0.26
C ASP A 49 -16.48 -5.74 1.12
N TRP A 50 -15.51 -5.07 1.76
CA TRP A 50 -15.70 -4.40 3.03
C TRP A 50 -16.75 -3.31 3.00
N ILE A 51 -16.60 -2.34 2.09
CA ILE A 51 -17.45 -1.15 2.06
C ILE A 51 -18.90 -1.45 1.70
N LYS A 52 -19.16 -2.56 0.98
CA LYS A 52 -20.51 -3.01 0.63
C LYS A 52 -21.28 -3.64 1.79
N ASN A 53 -20.60 -4.00 2.87
CA ASN A 53 -21.27 -4.59 4.04
C ASN A 53 -22.03 -3.54 4.88
N TYR A 54 -21.83 -2.25 4.61
CA TYR A 54 -22.50 -1.19 5.37
C TYR A 54 -23.91 -0.91 4.88
N SER A 55 -24.86 -0.89 5.83
CA SER A 55 -26.24 -0.45 5.62
C SER A 55 -26.70 0.33 6.87
N PRO A 56 -26.91 1.65 6.79
CA PRO A 56 -26.71 2.52 5.63
C PRO A 56 -25.24 2.66 5.22
N LYS A 57 -25.01 3.14 3.98
CA LYS A 57 -23.66 3.46 3.50
C LYS A 57 -23.01 4.52 4.38
N PRO A 58 -21.70 4.45 4.64
CA PRO A 58 -21.00 5.51 5.33
C PRO A 58 -21.03 6.80 4.50
N GLU A 59 -21.11 7.93 5.18
CA GLU A 59 -21.11 9.24 4.55
C GLU A 59 -19.71 9.62 4.06
N ILE A 60 -18.70 9.36 4.88
CA ILE A 60 -17.32 9.76 4.65
C ILE A 60 -16.37 8.57 4.81
N LEU A 61 -15.45 8.43 3.86
CA LEU A 61 -14.24 7.61 4.02
C LEU A 61 -13.06 8.53 4.31
N ILE A 62 -12.28 8.20 5.33
CA ILE A 62 -11.04 8.90 5.67
C ILE A 62 -9.86 7.99 5.38
N GLU A 63 -8.89 8.50 4.63
CA GLU A 63 -7.61 7.86 4.34
C GLU A 63 -6.49 8.70 4.97
N PRO A 64 -6.11 8.41 6.26
CA PRO A 64 -5.18 9.23 7.05
C PRO A 64 -3.74 9.22 6.52
N PHE A 65 -3.43 8.28 5.66
CA PHE A 65 -2.12 8.11 5.00
C PHE A 65 -2.38 7.88 3.51
N ALA A 66 -2.89 8.91 2.83
CA ALA A 66 -3.50 8.75 1.52
C ALA A 66 -2.50 8.36 0.42
N GLY A 67 -1.26 8.87 0.45
CA GLY A 67 -0.26 8.58 -0.56
C GLY A 67 -0.84 8.71 -1.98
N GLY A 68 -0.95 7.58 -2.68
CA GLY A 68 -1.53 7.52 -4.02
C GLY A 68 -3.05 7.61 -4.10
N GLY A 69 -3.79 7.55 -3.00
CA GLY A 69 -5.24 7.76 -2.89
C GLY A 69 -6.11 6.77 -3.68
N ILE A 70 -5.63 5.57 -3.98
CA ILE A 70 -6.39 4.63 -4.85
C ILE A 70 -7.69 4.16 -4.19
N ILE A 71 -7.72 4.03 -2.86
CA ILE A 71 -8.90 3.60 -2.11
C ILE A 71 -9.93 4.72 -2.08
N SER A 72 -9.54 5.93 -1.69
CA SER A 72 -10.42 7.12 -1.73
C SER A 72 -11.01 7.35 -3.12
N LEU A 73 -10.18 7.29 -4.16
CA LEU A 73 -10.66 7.44 -5.53
C LEU A 73 -11.62 6.32 -5.94
N THR A 74 -11.37 5.09 -5.51
CA THR A 74 -12.29 3.98 -5.78
C THR A 74 -13.63 4.23 -5.08
N ALA A 75 -13.60 4.66 -3.82
CA ALA A 75 -14.80 4.96 -3.06
C ALA A 75 -15.69 6.03 -3.73
N LEU A 76 -15.06 7.09 -4.26
CA LEU A 76 -15.77 8.17 -4.95
C LEU A 76 -16.31 7.75 -6.32
N PHE A 77 -15.47 7.16 -7.18
CA PHE A 77 -15.86 6.77 -8.53
C PHE A 77 -16.90 5.65 -8.57
N GLU A 78 -16.96 4.83 -7.53
CA GLU A 78 -17.94 3.73 -7.40
C GLU A 78 -19.08 4.07 -6.44
N GLU A 79 -19.14 5.33 -6.00
CA GLU A 79 -20.24 5.89 -5.19
C GLU A 79 -20.51 5.12 -3.88
N PHE A 80 -19.43 4.60 -3.27
CA PHE A 80 -19.53 3.93 -1.97
C PHE A 80 -19.74 4.91 -0.82
N VAL A 81 -19.23 6.14 -0.96
CA VAL A 81 -19.37 7.23 0.00
C VAL A 81 -19.70 8.53 -0.71
N SER A 82 -20.26 9.50 0.01
CA SER A 82 -20.54 10.84 -0.54
C SER A 82 -19.26 11.66 -0.68
N ARG A 83 -18.35 11.57 0.29
CA ARG A 83 -17.10 12.34 0.36
C ARG A 83 -15.96 11.49 0.87
N VAL A 84 -14.73 11.96 0.60
CA VAL A 84 -13.52 11.42 1.20
C VAL A 84 -12.72 12.53 1.86
N VAL A 85 -12.03 12.18 2.95
CA VAL A 85 -10.97 12.99 3.56
C VAL A 85 -9.65 12.29 3.28
N MET A 86 -8.78 12.95 2.54
CA MET A 86 -7.45 12.44 2.21
C MET A 86 -6.41 13.26 2.96
N VAL A 87 -5.55 12.59 3.74
CA VAL A 87 -4.52 13.24 4.54
C VAL A 87 -3.15 12.82 4.06
N GLU A 88 -2.26 13.77 3.87
CA GLU A 88 -0.89 13.51 3.45
C GLU A 88 0.06 14.56 4.01
N ILE A 89 1.12 14.11 4.66
CA ILE A 89 2.12 14.99 5.28
C ILE A 89 3.28 15.36 4.33
N ASP A 90 3.57 14.51 3.33
CA ASP A 90 4.63 14.77 2.35
C ASP A 90 4.25 15.95 1.44
N GLU A 91 5.08 16.99 1.45
CA GLU A 91 4.81 18.23 0.73
C GLU A 91 4.68 18.09 -0.79
N GLU A 92 5.41 17.15 -1.38
CA GLU A 92 5.37 16.94 -2.83
C GLU A 92 4.06 16.24 -3.22
N ILE A 93 3.66 15.21 -2.47
CA ILE A 93 2.42 14.49 -2.72
C ILE A 93 1.23 15.39 -2.39
N ALA A 94 1.31 16.12 -1.27
CA ALA A 94 0.31 17.10 -0.84
C ALA A 94 0.08 18.17 -1.92
N ALA A 95 1.14 18.67 -2.57
CA ALA A 95 1.02 19.65 -3.64
C ALA A 95 0.17 19.12 -4.83
N VAL A 96 0.26 17.82 -5.14
CA VAL A 96 -0.55 17.23 -6.21
C VAL A 96 -2.02 17.16 -5.81
N TRP A 97 -2.33 16.66 -4.61
CA TRP A 97 -3.72 16.53 -4.15
C TRP A 97 -4.36 17.90 -3.94
N GLN A 98 -3.65 18.84 -3.33
CA GLN A 98 -4.13 20.22 -3.18
C GLN A 98 -4.41 20.87 -4.54
N SER A 99 -3.50 20.69 -5.52
CA SER A 99 -3.73 21.21 -6.87
C SER A 99 -4.97 20.61 -7.55
N VAL A 100 -5.29 19.34 -7.28
CA VAL A 100 -6.51 18.70 -7.79
C VAL A 100 -7.74 19.35 -7.18
N VAL A 101 -7.76 19.53 -5.86
CA VAL A 101 -8.88 20.13 -5.12
C VAL A 101 -9.07 21.60 -5.49
N ASP A 102 -7.98 22.34 -5.71
CA ASP A 102 -8.00 23.74 -6.13
C ASP A 102 -8.36 23.91 -7.63
N GLY A 103 -8.73 22.83 -8.33
CA GLY A 103 -9.22 22.89 -9.70
C GLY A 103 -8.14 22.92 -10.79
N HIS A 104 -6.87 22.65 -10.43
CA HIS A 104 -5.74 22.68 -11.37
C HIS A 104 -5.52 21.36 -12.13
N ALA A 105 -6.37 20.35 -11.92
CA ALA A 105 -6.23 19.02 -12.55
C ALA A 105 -6.13 19.11 -14.10
N GLU A 106 -6.93 19.97 -14.73
CA GLU A 106 -6.92 20.15 -16.18
C GLU A 106 -5.65 20.84 -16.68
N TRP A 107 -5.11 21.80 -15.91
CA TRP A 107 -3.83 22.43 -16.23
C TRP A 107 -2.69 21.41 -16.19
N ILE A 108 -2.64 20.56 -15.15
CA ILE A 108 -1.65 19.49 -15.03
C ILE A 108 -1.79 18.50 -16.20
N ALA A 109 -3.01 18.13 -16.56
CA ALA A 109 -3.29 17.23 -17.68
C ALA A 109 -2.72 17.77 -18.99
N LYS A 110 -2.94 19.06 -19.29
CA LYS A 110 -2.41 19.74 -20.49
C LYS A 110 -0.89 19.85 -20.44
N ARG A 111 -0.32 20.19 -19.29
CA ARG A 111 1.13 20.30 -19.11
C ARG A 111 1.85 18.97 -19.35
N ILE A 112 1.24 17.84 -18.89
CA ILE A 112 1.74 16.49 -19.16
C ILE A 112 1.79 16.18 -20.65
N LEU A 113 0.76 16.55 -21.41
CA LEU A 113 0.69 16.30 -22.85
C LEU A 113 1.69 17.11 -23.64
N SER A 114 1.93 18.37 -23.24
CA SER A 114 2.82 19.31 -23.94
C SER A 114 4.28 19.16 -23.55
N PHE A 115 4.61 18.39 -22.51
CA PHE A 115 5.98 18.27 -22.00
C PHE A 115 6.79 17.28 -22.84
N GLU A 116 7.85 17.77 -23.48
CA GLU A 116 8.82 16.94 -24.15
C GLU A 116 9.77 16.31 -23.12
N LEU A 117 9.65 14.99 -22.91
CA LEU A 117 10.41 14.28 -21.90
C LEU A 117 11.79 13.91 -22.42
N THR A 118 12.79 14.66 -22.03
CA THR A 118 14.21 14.33 -22.06
C THR A 118 14.79 14.36 -20.65
N LYS A 119 16.00 13.85 -20.45
CA LYS A 119 16.64 13.92 -19.15
C LYS A 119 16.94 15.36 -18.77
N GLU A 120 17.40 16.15 -19.75
CA GLU A 120 17.72 17.56 -19.63
C GLU A 120 16.48 18.37 -19.25
N SER A 121 15.37 18.22 -19.99
CA SER A 121 14.13 18.95 -19.69
C SER A 121 13.54 18.60 -18.33
N VAL A 122 13.69 17.35 -17.88
CA VAL A 122 13.26 16.97 -16.52
C VAL A 122 14.14 17.62 -15.46
N ILE A 123 15.47 17.60 -15.65
CA ILE A 123 16.41 18.26 -14.71
C ILE A 123 16.08 19.75 -14.61
N ASP A 124 15.94 20.42 -15.75
CA ASP A 124 15.63 21.85 -15.81
C ASP A 124 14.31 22.16 -15.09
N GLU A 125 13.27 21.37 -15.35
CA GLU A 125 11.96 21.58 -14.72
C GLU A 125 11.99 21.35 -13.20
N ILE A 126 12.58 20.24 -12.72
CA ILE A 126 12.59 19.92 -11.28
C ILE A 126 13.57 20.77 -10.47
N SER A 127 14.54 21.44 -11.12
CA SER A 127 15.48 22.36 -10.46
C SER A 127 14.90 23.76 -10.26
N ARG A 128 13.80 24.09 -10.92
CA ARG A 128 13.13 25.39 -10.74
C ARG A 128 12.61 25.50 -9.30
N THR A 129 13.02 26.56 -8.64
CA THR A 129 12.57 26.96 -7.30
C THR A 129 11.53 28.07 -7.39
N ASN A 130 10.83 28.36 -6.30
CA ASN A 130 9.79 29.40 -6.23
C ASN A 130 8.69 29.25 -7.27
N VAL A 131 8.30 28.01 -7.55
CA VAL A 131 7.20 27.66 -8.45
C VAL A 131 5.86 27.72 -7.72
N ASP A 132 4.77 27.95 -8.44
CA ASP A 132 3.43 27.89 -7.88
C ASP A 132 3.01 26.45 -7.55
N LEU A 133 1.85 26.28 -6.89
CA LEU A 133 1.36 24.97 -6.41
C LEU A 133 1.19 23.96 -7.55
N ARG A 134 0.60 24.36 -8.68
CA ARG A 134 0.36 23.46 -9.82
C ARG A 134 1.65 23.08 -10.54
N GLU A 135 2.64 23.99 -10.60
CA GLU A 135 3.97 23.68 -11.12
C GLU A 135 4.71 22.72 -10.18
N LYS A 136 4.61 22.91 -8.86
CA LYS A 136 5.13 21.97 -7.86
C LYS A 136 4.49 20.57 -8.01
N ALA A 137 3.19 20.51 -8.21
CA ALA A 137 2.48 19.28 -8.49
C ALA A 137 2.99 18.59 -9.76
N PHE A 138 3.21 19.35 -10.83
CA PHE A 138 3.77 18.83 -12.08
C PHE A 138 5.20 18.31 -11.90
N GLN A 139 6.07 19.04 -11.20
CA GLN A 139 7.43 18.59 -10.84
C GLN A 139 7.38 17.27 -10.06
N THR A 140 6.44 17.14 -9.12
CA THR A 140 6.25 15.91 -8.34
C THR A 140 5.86 14.72 -9.23
N ILE A 141 4.94 14.93 -10.17
CA ILE A 141 4.57 13.90 -11.15
C ILE A 141 5.75 13.52 -12.04
N LEU A 142 6.56 14.48 -12.49
CA LEU A 142 7.78 14.20 -13.26
C LEU A 142 8.73 13.31 -12.47
N LYS A 143 9.06 13.65 -11.23
CA LYS A 143 9.90 12.82 -10.33
C LYS A 143 9.31 11.43 -10.16
N ASN A 144 8.03 11.33 -9.83
CA ASN A 144 7.34 10.06 -9.63
C ASN A 144 7.40 9.14 -10.85
N ARG A 145 7.42 9.69 -12.06
CA ARG A 145 7.44 8.93 -13.31
C ARG A 145 8.84 8.64 -13.84
N THR A 146 9.82 9.45 -13.50
CA THR A 146 11.18 9.36 -14.03
C THR A 146 12.20 8.78 -13.04
N PHE A 147 11.89 8.79 -11.73
CA PHE A 147 12.77 8.25 -10.70
C PHE A 147 12.54 6.75 -10.46
N HIS A 148 13.57 6.09 -9.96
CA HIS A 148 13.53 4.66 -9.67
C HIS A 148 12.41 4.34 -8.65
N GLY A 149 11.58 3.36 -8.97
CA GLY A 149 10.46 2.96 -8.11
C GLY A 149 9.32 3.97 -7.98
N GLY A 150 9.44 5.18 -8.53
CA GLY A 150 8.50 6.28 -8.26
C GLY A 150 8.69 6.90 -6.89
N ILE A 151 9.86 6.67 -6.28
CA ILE A 151 10.21 7.11 -4.93
C ILE A 151 10.58 8.59 -4.97
N LEU A 152 9.98 9.38 -4.05
CA LEU A 152 10.21 10.81 -3.89
C LEU A 152 11.17 11.14 -2.74
N ALA A 153 11.54 10.15 -1.91
CA ALA A 153 12.46 10.34 -0.81
C ALA A 153 13.84 10.82 -1.28
N GLU A 154 14.57 11.50 -0.40
CA GLU A 154 15.91 11.98 -0.66
C GLU A 154 16.86 10.86 -1.11
N GLY A 155 17.78 11.17 -2.02
CA GLY A 155 18.68 10.18 -2.61
C GLY A 155 18.07 9.35 -3.74
N SER A 156 16.79 9.50 -4.05
CA SER A 156 16.17 8.91 -5.23
C SER A 156 16.72 9.54 -6.50
N GLY A 157 16.96 8.70 -7.51
CA GLY A 157 17.53 9.15 -8.77
C GLY A 157 16.79 8.60 -9.99
N PHE A 158 17.20 9.07 -11.16
CA PHE A 158 16.61 8.67 -12.43
C PHE A 158 16.66 7.18 -12.68
N LEU A 159 15.60 6.69 -13.30
CA LEU A 159 15.52 5.33 -13.82
C LEU A 159 16.57 5.13 -14.93
N LYS A 160 17.54 4.23 -14.70
CA LYS A 160 18.68 4.03 -15.63
C LYS A 160 18.29 3.26 -16.88
N TYR A 161 17.68 2.09 -16.71
CA TYR A 161 17.37 1.17 -17.83
C TYR A 161 15.89 1.18 -18.19
N GLY A 162 15.02 1.20 -17.19
CA GLY A 162 13.56 1.15 -17.39
C GLY A 162 13.08 -0.13 -18.05
N GLU A 163 11.80 -0.18 -18.35
CA GLU A 163 11.18 -1.28 -19.08
C GLU A 163 11.59 -1.20 -20.56
N ASN A 164 12.04 -2.33 -21.11
CA ASN A 164 12.49 -2.45 -22.52
C ASN A 164 13.59 -1.45 -22.93
N GLY A 165 14.48 -1.06 -22.01
CA GLY A 165 15.58 -0.15 -22.30
C GLY A 165 15.18 1.30 -22.55
N LYS A 166 13.92 1.68 -22.28
CA LYS A 166 13.42 3.04 -22.56
C LYS A 166 13.86 4.10 -21.52
N GLY A 167 14.65 3.72 -20.50
CA GLY A 167 15.14 4.62 -19.46
C GLY A 167 13.99 5.37 -18.77
N ILE A 168 14.14 6.68 -18.60
CA ILE A 168 13.13 7.54 -17.96
C ILE A 168 11.78 7.57 -18.68
N ARG A 169 11.75 7.24 -19.99
CA ARG A 169 10.51 7.21 -20.78
C ARG A 169 9.66 5.98 -20.53
N SER A 170 10.21 4.94 -19.91
CA SER A 170 9.52 3.66 -19.71
C SER A 170 8.23 3.76 -18.90
N ARG A 171 8.08 4.80 -18.09
CA ARG A 171 6.90 5.03 -17.22
C ARG A 171 6.18 6.35 -17.50
N TRP A 172 6.58 7.06 -18.55
CA TRP A 172 5.93 8.26 -19.02
C TRP A 172 4.91 7.91 -20.10
N TYR A 173 3.65 7.85 -19.72
CA TYR A 173 2.51 7.60 -20.60
C TYR A 173 1.61 8.84 -20.59
N PRO A 174 1.97 9.92 -21.35
CA PRO A 174 1.33 11.24 -21.19
C PRO A 174 -0.18 11.20 -21.45
N ALA A 175 -0.64 10.50 -22.48
CA ALA A 175 -2.08 10.38 -22.75
C ALA A 175 -2.84 9.69 -21.59
N THR A 176 -2.28 8.63 -21.01
CA THR A 176 -2.89 7.93 -19.87
C THR A 176 -2.89 8.79 -18.60
N LEU A 177 -1.78 9.49 -18.33
CA LEU A 177 -1.66 10.37 -17.17
C LEU A 177 -2.58 11.57 -17.27
N SER A 178 -2.60 12.24 -18.41
CA SER A 178 -3.51 13.34 -18.69
C SER A 178 -4.96 12.94 -18.48
N LYS A 179 -5.37 11.80 -19.02
CA LYS A 179 -6.74 11.26 -18.82
C LYS A 179 -7.04 11.02 -17.35
N ARG A 180 -6.07 10.53 -16.55
CA ARG A 180 -6.28 10.35 -15.11
C ARG A 180 -6.54 11.68 -14.42
N PHE A 181 -5.76 12.73 -14.70
CA PHE A 181 -5.97 14.07 -14.13
C PHE A 181 -7.31 14.67 -14.59
N SER A 182 -7.67 14.56 -15.85
CA SER A 182 -8.99 15.01 -16.32
C SER A 182 -10.13 14.28 -15.64
N ASN A 183 -9.98 12.98 -15.34
CA ASN A 183 -10.98 12.24 -14.59
C ASN A 183 -11.08 12.70 -13.12
N LEU A 184 -9.96 13.07 -12.47
CA LEU A 184 -9.98 13.56 -11.08
C LEU A 184 -10.86 14.78 -10.92
N LYS A 185 -10.97 15.64 -11.94
CA LYS A 185 -11.88 16.79 -11.95
C LYS A 185 -13.33 16.39 -11.66
N LEU A 186 -13.75 15.17 -12.04
CA LEU A 186 -15.13 14.71 -11.85
C LEU A 186 -15.50 14.44 -10.40
N VAL A 187 -14.52 14.33 -9.52
CA VAL A 187 -14.70 13.96 -8.11
C VAL A 187 -14.02 14.94 -7.15
N ALA A 188 -13.32 15.95 -7.66
CA ALA A 188 -12.50 16.86 -6.87
C ALA A 188 -13.31 17.62 -5.80
N ASP A 189 -14.54 17.99 -6.08
CA ASP A 189 -15.48 18.66 -5.16
C ASP A 189 -15.94 17.79 -4.00
N ARG A 190 -15.72 16.48 -4.09
CA ARG A 190 -16.04 15.50 -3.04
C ARG A 190 -14.80 15.07 -2.25
N ILE A 191 -13.63 15.63 -2.56
CA ILE A 191 -12.38 15.40 -1.83
C ILE A 191 -12.13 16.55 -0.88
N LEU A 192 -12.08 16.29 0.42
CA LEU A 192 -11.47 17.17 1.39
C LEU A 192 -10.01 16.72 1.56
N PHE A 193 -9.07 17.56 1.16
CA PHE A 193 -7.66 17.27 1.31
C PHE A 193 -7.06 18.06 2.49
N CYS A 194 -6.31 17.37 3.35
CA CYS A 194 -5.61 17.94 4.49
C CYS A 194 -4.11 17.63 4.40
N LYS A 195 -3.26 18.65 4.38
CA LYS A 195 -1.82 18.49 4.61
C LYS A 195 -1.59 18.51 6.12
N ASP A 196 -1.68 17.36 6.77
CA ASP A 196 -1.64 17.25 8.23
C ASP A 196 -1.10 15.86 8.66
N ASP A 197 -0.98 15.66 9.98
CA ASP A 197 -0.72 14.36 10.58
C ASP A 197 -2.01 13.51 10.57
N GLY A 198 -1.92 12.31 10.00
CA GLY A 198 -3.05 11.38 9.95
C GLY A 198 -3.61 11.01 11.32
N LEU A 199 -2.78 10.98 12.37
CA LEU A 199 -3.23 10.66 13.73
C LEU A 199 -4.14 11.74 14.29
N GLU A 200 -3.83 13.02 14.03
CA GLU A 200 -4.68 14.14 14.47
C GLU A 200 -6.06 14.08 13.79
N VAL A 201 -6.09 13.77 12.49
CA VAL A 201 -7.34 13.64 11.76
C VAL A 201 -8.15 12.43 12.23
N ILE A 202 -7.52 11.27 12.54
CA ILE A 202 -8.24 10.15 13.17
C ILE A 202 -8.89 10.60 14.49
N GLN A 203 -8.16 11.35 15.33
CA GLN A 203 -8.65 11.84 16.60
C GLN A 203 -9.84 12.79 16.43
N GLU A 204 -9.75 13.73 15.47
CA GLU A 204 -10.81 14.68 15.16
C GLU A 204 -12.13 13.99 14.78
N TYR A 205 -12.05 12.99 13.92
CA TYR A 205 -13.22 12.28 13.40
C TYR A 205 -13.63 11.06 14.22
N SER A 206 -12.90 10.71 15.29
CA SER A 206 -13.10 9.47 16.06
C SER A 206 -14.51 9.30 16.64
N ARG A 207 -15.20 10.40 16.95
CA ARG A 207 -16.55 10.39 17.56
C ARG A 207 -17.69 10.25 16.57
N ARG A 208 -17.44 10.31 15.27
CA ARG A 208 -18.44 10.21 14.22
C ARG A 208 -18.75 8.75 13.90
N GLN A 209 -20.04 8.39 13.83
CA GLN A 209 -20.51 7.04 13.51
C GLN A 209 -20.70 6.82 11.99
N ASP A 210 -20.89 7.90 11.24
CA ASP A 210 -21.12 7.91 9.79
C ASP A 210 -19.81 7.90 8.97
N VAL A 211 -18.67 7.70 9.65
CA VAL A 211 -17.32 7.73 9.08
C VAL A 211 -16.68 6.36 9.16
N VAL A 212 -15.99 5.99 8.09
CA VAL A 212 -15.11 4.83 8.08
C VAL A 212 -13.69 5.24 7.70
N PHE A 213 -12.70 4.52 8.22
CA PHE A 213 -11.29 4.79 7.97
C PHE A 213 -10.64 3.66 7.19
N PHE A 214 -9.92 3.99 6.13
CA PHE A 214 -8.97 3.08 5.53
C PHE A 214 -7.55 3.51 5.90
N ILE A 215 -6.84 2.68 6.65
CA ILE A 215 -5.58 3.04 7.31
C ILE A 215 -4.46 2.18 6.73
N ASP A 216 -3.55 2.81 5.97
CA ASP A 216 -2.37 2.18 5.37
C ASP A 216 -1.13 2.99 5.76
N PRO A 217 -0.65 2.85 6.99
CA PRO A 217 0.43 3.66 7.50
C PRO A 217 1.79 3.21 6.94
N PRO A 218 2.85 4.02 7.04
CA PRO A 218 4.19 3.58 6.68
C PRO A 218 4.64 2.41 7.57
N TYR A 219 5.06 1.28 6.95
CA TYR A 219 5.45 0.05 7.66
C TYR A 219 6.85 0.17 8.23
N THR A 220 6.96 0.71 9.44
CA THR A 220 8.22 0.90 10.17
C THR A 220 8.28 0.11 11.47
N ALA A 221 7.22 -0.60 11.84
CA ALA A 221 7.22 -1.50 12.98
C ALA A 221 8.31 -2.57 12.82
N GLY A 222 8.96 -2.98 13.93
CA GLY A 222 10.04 -3.96 13.90
C GLY A 222 11.36 -3.44 13.36
N GLY A 223 11.59 -2.12 13.32
CA GLY A 223 12.87 -1.54 12.94
C GLY A 223 13.21 -1.71 11.45
N LYS A 224 12.24 -2.01 10.60
CA LYS A 224 12.47 -2.19 9.15
C LYS A 224 13.04 -0.91 8.51
N ARG A 225 14.26 -1.01 7.97
CA ARG A 225 14.93 0.08 7.25
C ARG A 225 14.27 0.44 5.90
N ALA A 226 13.33 -0.37 5.41
CA ALA A 226 12.66 -0.16 4.12
C ALA A 226 11.87 1.16 4.11
N GLY A 227 11.19 1.51 5.19
CA GLY A 227 10.43 2.76 5.30
C GLY A 227 11.29 4.00 5.07
N LYS A 228 12.49 4.04 5.65
CA LYS A 228 13.45 5.18 5.49
C LYS A 228 13.85 5.46 4.04
N ARG A 229 13.83 4.47 3.17
CA ARG A 229 14.20 4.63 1.75
C ARG A 229 13.01 4.93 0.85
N LEU A 230 11.80 4.67 1.32
CA LEU A 230 10.59 4.81 0.52
C LEU A 230 9.84 6.10 0.81
N TYR A 231 9.86 6.55 2.06
CA TYR A 231 9.07 7.70 2.53
C TYR A 231 9.98 8.74 3.20
N ARG A 232 9.67 10.03 2.99
CA ARG A 232 10.32 11.14 3.72
C ARG A 232 9.90 11.15 5.18
N HIS A 233 8.60 10.94 5.43
CA HIS A 233 7.99 10.84 6.75
C HIS A 233 7.72 9.37 7.03
N PHE A 234 8.62 8.70 7.74
CA PHE A 234 8.58 7.27 8.01
C PHE A 234 8.39 6.94 9.49
N THR A 235 8.49 7.93 10.37
CA THR A 235 8.25 7.76 11.81
C THR A 235 6.76 7.89 12.10
N LEU A 236 6.21 6.87 12.74
CA LEU A 236 4.83 6.83 13.19
C LEU A 236 4.80 6.29 14.62
N ASP A 237 4.00 6.89 15.47
CA ASP A 237 3.64 6.34 16.78
C ASP A 237 2.55 5.27 16.59
N HIS A 238 3.00 4.02 16.44
CA HIS A 238 2.11 2.88 16.19
C HIS A 238 1.18 2.62 17.38
N GLU A 239 1.65 2.73 18.62
CA GLU A 239 0.83 2.53 19.82
C GLU A 239 -0.30 3.58 19.90
N ARG A 240 0.03 4.84 19.60
CA ARG A 240 -0.98 5.91 19.51
C ARG A 240 -2.01 5.61 18.42
N LEU A 241 -1.57 5.14 17.25
CA LEU A 241 -2.48 4.76 16.15
C LEU A 241 -3.48 3.71 16.61
N PHE A 242 -3.01 2.62 17.24
CA PHE A 242 -3.89 1.55 17.72
C PHE A 242 -4.84 2.03 18.82
N THR A 243 -4.37 2.85 19.75
CA THR A 243 -5.20 3.49 20.79
C THR A 243 -6.29 4.38 20.18
N LEU A 244 -5.96 5.17 19.17
CA LEU A 244 -6.95 5.99 18.47
C LEU A 244 -8.00 5.13 17.76
N CYS A 245 -7.59 4.05 17.09
CA CYS A 245 -8.49 3.11 16.41
C CYS A 245 -9.49 2.44 17.39
N GLU A 246 -9.07 2.19 18.64
CA GLU A 246 -9.96 1.67 19.68
C GLU A 246 -11.09 2.68 20.02
N SER A 247 -10.77 3.98 20.00
CA SER A 247 -11.71 5.07 20.32
C SER A 247 -12.69 5.41 19.19
N VAL A 248 -12.44 4.99 17.97
CA VAL A 248 -13.26 5.31 16.78
C VAL A 248 -14.68 4.76 16.96
N LYS A 249 -15.70 5.63 16.83
CA LYS A 249 -17.13 5.26 16.90
C LYS A 249 -17.63 4.58 15.62
N GLY A 250 -17.17 5.03 14.48
CA GLY A 250 -17.38 4.36 13.20
C GLY A 250 -16.56 3.08 13.10
N ASP A 251 -16.09 2.75 11.92
CA ASP A 251 -15.30 1.56 11.71
C ASP A 251 -13.99 1.86 10.98
N PHE A 252 -13.07 0.91 10.98
CA PHE A 252 -11.83 1.03 10.23
C PHE A 252 -11.42 -0.31 9.62
N LEU A 253 -10.69 -0.21 8.52
CA LEU A 253 -9.96 -1.30 7.92
C LEU A 253 -8.49 -0.87 7.77
N MET A 254 -7.58 -1.60 8.38
CA MET A 254 -6.15 -1.27 8.39
C MET A 254 -5.35 -2.36 7.69
N THR A 255 -4.35 -1.96 6.91
CA THR A 255 -3.38 -2.86 6.30
C THR A 255 -2.00 -2.65 6.95
N TYR A 256 -1.29 -3.76 7.16
CA TYR A 256 0.05 -3.76 7.72
C TYR A 256 0.89 -4.91 7.15
N ASP A 257 2.21 -4.79 7.27
CA ASP A 257 3.08 -5.93 7.03
C ASP A 257 2.89 -7.01 8.12
N ASN A 258 3.15 -8.27 7.73
CA ASN A 258 2.99 -9.43 8.60
C ASN A 258 4.13 -9.48 9.63
N ALA A 259 4.15 -8.57 10.60
CA ALA A 259 5.13 -8.48 11.68
C ALA A 259 4.51 -8.87 13.03
N ASP A 260 5.29 -9.59 13.87
CA ASP A 260 4.77 -10.09 15.14
C ASP A 260 4.45 -8.98 16.14
N GLU A 261 5.20 -7.87 16.10
CA GLU A 261 4.92 -6.68 16.90
C GLU A 261 3.54 -6.09 16.57
N VAL A 262 3.20 -6.00 15.28
CA VAL A 262 1.89 -5.51 14.84
C VAL A 262 0.77 -6.44 15.27
N LYS A 263 0.98 -7.76 15.16
CA LYS A 263 0.01 -8.75 15.64
C LYS A 263 -0.22 -8.64 17.15
N MET A 264 0.84 -8.37 17.90
CA MET A 264 0.75 -8.19 19.35
C MET A 264 -0.05 -6.93 19.70
N MET A 265 0.23 -5.80 19.06
CA MET A 265 -0.56 -4.57 19.23
C MET A 265 -2.04 -4.80 18.89
N ALA A 266 -2.34 -5.42 17.75
CA ALA A 266 -3.72 -5.71 17.36
C ALA A 266 -4.46 -6.58 18.40
N ARG A 267 -3.79 -7.58 18.97
CA ARG A 267 -4.37 -8.42 20.04
C ARG A 267 -4.62 -7.64 21.33
N ASN A 268 -3.66 -6.79 21.73
CA ASN A 268 -3.77 -5.99 22.96
C ASN A 268 -4.96 -5.04 22.90
N HIS A 269 -5.30 -4.55 21.70
CA HIS A 269 -6.47 -3.68 21.46
C HIS A 269 -7.74 -4.45 21.04
N GLY A 270 -7.72 -5.80 21.09
CA GLY A 270 -8.90 -6.63 20.79
C GLY A 270 -9.33 -6.61 19.32
N PHE A 271 -8.45 -6.26 18.39
CA PHE A 271 -8.76 -6.22 16.95
C PHE A 271 -8.61 -7.59 16.31
N GLN A 272 -9.49 -7.89 15.35
CA GLN A 272 -9.40 -9.07 14.51
C GLN A 272 -8.34 -8.91 13.44
N MET A 273 -7.76 -10.03 13.03
CA MET A 273 -6.72 -10.05 12.00
C MET A 273 -6.97 -11.14 10.97
N ARG A 274 -6.62 -10.85 9.71
CA ARG A 274 -6.58 -11.82 8.61
C ARG A 274 -5.29 -11.66 7.83
N LEU A 275 -4.81 -12.74 7.24
CA LEU A 275 -3.71 -12.72 6.29
C LEU A 275 -4.25 -12.76 4.87
N ILE A 276 -3.81 -11.82 4.04
CA ILE A 276 -4.21 -11.73 2.64
C ILE A 276 -2.98 -11.87 1.74
N PRO A 277 -3.02 -12.75 0.72
CA PRO A 277 -1.90 -12.90 -0.20
C PRO A 277 -1.82 -11.70 -1.16
N MET A 278 -0.62 -11.17 -1.33
CA MET A 278 -0.30 -10.16 -2.32
C MET A 278 0.92 -10.58 -3.17
N THR A 279 1.03 -10.04 -4.36
CA THR A 279 2.22 -10.21 -5.20
C THR A 279 3.03 -8.93 -5.17
N ASN A 280 4.31 -9.03 -4.81
CA ASN A 280 5.22 -7.90 -4.87
C ASN A 280 5.73 -7.61 -6.30
N THR A 281 6.51 -6.56 -6.46
CA THR A 281 7.10 -6.17 -7.76
C THR A 281 8.08 -7.20 -8.36
N HIS A 282 8.51 -8.17 -7.58
CA HIS A 282 9.38 -9.28 -7.99
C HIS A 282 8.59 -10.57 -8.23
N HIS A 283 7.26 -10.50 -8.34
CA HIS A 283 6.36 -11.65 -8.53
C HIS A 283 6.40 -12.69 -7.40
N ALA A 284 6.98 -12.36 -6.25
CA ALA A 284 6.90 -13.22 -5.07
C ALA A 284 5.57 -12.99 -4.34
N THR A 285 4.92 -14.08 -3.94
CA THR A 285 3.73 -14.02 -3.08
C THR A 285 4.16 -13.72 -1.66
N MET A 286 3.58 -12.69 -1.09
CA MET A 286 3.75 -12.28 0.30
C MET A 286 2.39 -12.27 0.99
N GLN A 287 2.41 -12.19 2.31
CA GLN A 287 1.20 -12.03 3.11
C GLN A 287 1.24 -10.69 3.83
N GLU A 288 0.12 -9.99 3.77
CA GLU A 288 -0.10 -8.72 4.45
C GLU A 288 -1.21 -8.90 5.49
N LEU A 289 -1.10 -8.21 6.62
CA LEU A 289 -2.13 -8.21 7.65
C LEU A 289 -3.25 -7.26 7.27
N VAL A 290 -4.47 -7.72 7.45
CA VAL A 290 -5.67 -6.89 7.50
C VAL A 290 -6.17 -6.89 8.93
N ILE A 291 -6.41 -5.71 9.49
CA ILE A 291 -6.79 -5.50 10.89
C ILE A 291 -8.08 -4.67 10.90
N GLY A 292 -9.03 -5.04 11.75
CA GLY A 292 -10.30 -4.34 11.90
C GLY A 292 -11.04 -4.76 13.16
N LYS A 293 -12.16 -4.09 13.45
CA LYS A 293 -13.01 -4.45 14.60
C LYS A 293 -13.73 -5.77 14.37
N ASP A 294 -14.28 -5.95 13.17
CA ASP A 294 -14.93 -7.20 12.75
C ASP A 294 -14.50 -7.54 11.31
N LEU A 295 -13.90 -8.73 11.16
CA LEU A 295 -13.45 -9.27 9.89
C LEU A 295 -14.17 -10.61 9.57
N SER A 296 -15.34 -10.84 10.13
CA SER A 296 -16.15 -12.06 9.86
C SER A 296 -16.53 -12.19 8.39
N TRP A 297 -16.69 -11.06 7.68
CA TRP A 297 -16.94 -11.02 6.24
C TRP A 297 -15.75 -11.53 5.39
N MET A 298 -14.59 -11.74 6.00
CA MET A 298 -13.37 -12.26 5.35
C MET A 298 -13.19 -13.78 5.58
N ASP A 299 -14.23 -14.57 5.66
CA ASP A 299 -14.15 -16.01 5.98
C ASP A 299 -13.28 -16.83 5.04
N ARG A 300 -13.13 -16.38 3.79
CA ARG A 300 -12.24 -17.00 2.79
C ARG A 300 -10.73 -16.79 3.07
N TYR A 301 -10.37 -15.95 4.04
CA TYR A 301 -8.98 -15.65 4.38
C TYR A 301 -8.59 -16.32 5.71
N ALA A 302 -7.32 -16.76 5.81
CA ALA A 302 -6.83 -17.37 7.03
C ALA A 302 -6.89 -16.41 8.22
N ALA A 303 -7.58 -16.83 9.29
CA ALA A 303 -7.59 -16.08 10.54
C ALA A 303 -6.24 -16.20 11.26
N VAL A 304 -5.82 -15.13 11.93
CA VAL A 304 -4.60 -15.11 12.76
C VAL A 304 -5.06 -15.33 14.21
N HIS A 305 -5.22 -16.60 14.62
CA HIS A 305 -5.74 -16.93 15.95
C HIS A 305 -4.68 -17.25 16.99
N GLU A 306 -3.53 -17.82 16.58
CA GLU A 306 -2.53 -18.29 17.53
C GLU A 306 -1.12 -17.81 17.18
N PRO A 307 -0.20 -17.70 18.16
CA PRO A 307 1.20 -17.54 17.85
C PRO A 307 1.63 -18.74 17.00
N ILE A 308 2.26 -18.48 15.86
CA ILE A 308 2.85 -19.52 15.04
C ILE A 308 3.81 -20.27 15.96
N ALA A 309 3.51 -21.55 16.22
CA ALA A 309 4.42 -22.43 16.93
C ALA A 309 5.81 -22.30 16.27
N GLU A 310 6.83 -22.03 17.07
CA GLU A 310 8.20 -21.92 16.58
C GLU A 310 8.50 -23.14 15.71
N TYR A 311 8.70 -22.93 14.42
CA TYR A 311 9.30 -23.92 13.55
C TYR A 311 10.75 -24.07 14.04
N LYS A 312 10.99 -25.04 14.92
CA LYS A 312 12.34 -25.53 15.17
C LYS A 312 12.86 -26.09 13.85
N THR A 313 13.65 -25.30 13.18
CA THR A 313 14.47 -25.77 12.07
C THR A 313 15.48 -26.73 12.67
N GLU A 314 15.19 -28.01 12.64
CA GLU A 314 16.22 -29.04 12.86
C GLU A 314 17.30 -28.82 11.81
N GLY A 315 18.41 -28.25 12.29
CA GLY A 315 19.57 -28.00 11.48
C GLY A 315 20.17 -29.32 10.98
N LYS A 316 19.90 -29.68 9.74
CA LYS A 316 20.71 -30.69 9.04
C LYS A 316 22.13 -30.14 8.93
N ARG A 317 22.99 -30.57 9.89
CA ARG A 317 24.45 -30.40 9.79
C ARG A 317 24.93 -31.02 8.49
N LYS A 318 25.26 -30.21 7.48
CA LYS A 318 26.01 -30.64 6.32
C LYS A 318 27.39 -31.13 6.80
N LYS A 319 27.66 -32.43 6.65
CA LYS A 319 29.02 -33.00 6.81
C LYS A 319 29.93 -32.31 5.80
N VAL A 320 30.95 -31.62 6.31
CA VAL A 320 32.04 -31.10 5.50
C VAL A 320 32.88 -32.29 5.02
N PRO A 321 33.18 -32.46 3.73
CA PRO A 321 34.06 -33.51 3.28
C PRO A 321 35.50 -33.20 3.69
N THR A 322 36.13 -34.12 4.43
CA THR A 322 37.52 -34.09 4.74
C THR A 322 38.37 -34.17 3.48
N ARG A 323 39.24 -33.18 3.25
CA ARG A 323 40.26 -33.19 2.20
C ARG A 323 41.21 -34.36 2.42
N ARG A 324 41.27 -35.30 1.46
CA ARG A 324 42.34 -36.30 1.35
C ARG A 324 43.68 -35.60 1.03
N SER A 325 44.66 -35.83 1.88
CA SER A 325 46.05 -35.45 1.65
C SER A 325 46.63 -36.22 0.46
N ILE A 326 47.08 -35.46 -0.53
CA ILE A 326 47.87 -36.03 -1.66
C ILE A 326 49.32 -36.08 -1.16
N GLY A 327 49.84 -37.32 -1.06
CA GLY A 327 51.22 -37.58 -0.70
C GLY A 327 52.20 -37.08 -1.78
N ARG A 328 53.26 -36.43 -1.33
CA ARG A 328 54.44 -36.07 -2.14
C ARG A 328 55.23 -37.36 -2.42
N GLY A 329 55.40 -37.71 -3.67
CA GLY A 329 56.46 -38.56 -4.11
C GLY A 329 57.62 -37.73 -4.67
N LYS A 330 58.80 -37.97 -4.19
CA LYS A 330 60.10 -37.63 -4.79
C LYS A 330 60.68 -38.89 -5.46
N PRO A 331 61.71 -38.79 -6.24
CA PRO A 331 62.59 -37.68 -6.58
C PRO A 331 62.38 -37.04 -7.94
#